data_b5f08e0ce617cab4d8529fe7e89fc596
#
_entry.id   b5f08e0ce617cab4d8529fe7e89fc596
#
_cell.length_a   1.000
_cell.length_b   1.000
_cell.length_c   1.000
_cell.angle_alpha   90.00
_cell.angle_beta   90.00
_cell.angle_gamma   90.00
#
_symmetry.space_group_name_H-M   'P 1'
#
loop_
_entity.id
_entity.type
_entity.pdbx_description
1 polymer ?
#
loop_
_entity_poly.entity_id
_entity_poly.type
_entity_poly.pdbx_seq_one_letter_code
_entity_poly.pdbx_strand_id
1 'polypeptide(L)'
;MDPRFAHITDWIFDLDNTLYPASTRLFDLIDERMSAYVQRLLDCGPDEAKRVQKGYFREHGTTLAGLMTHHAVNPHHFLDDVHDIALDRITPDQRLAEVLRRLPGRRFVFTNGNASYAERVLTAIGIGEDFHGLVDIHACDYRPKPDAHGYALIVERFGIDPRKAVLVEDMAKNLKPAKALGMTTVWVDNGSDHGSHLHDPDAIDLTITDVAVWLTELLEQAHVD
;
A
#
# COMPACT_ATOMS: atom_id res chain seq x y z
N MET A 1 2.68 16.03 -20.59
CA MET A 1 2.20 14.97 -19.64
C MET A 1 1.47 13.91 -20.43
N ASP A 2 1.73 12.67 -20.18
CA ASP A 2 1.01 11.56 -20.84
C ASP A 2 -0.50 11.82 -20.79
N PRO A 3 -1.22 11.81 -21.95
CA PRO A 3 -2.65 12.11 -22.01
C PRO A 3 -3.52 11.25 -21.08
N ARG A 4 -3.04 10.04 -20.75
CA ARG A 4 -3.71 9.14 -19.80
C ARG A 4 -3.80 9.70 -18.40
N PHE A 5 -2.92 10.61 -18.00
CA PHE A 5 -2.82 11.18 -16.66
C PHE A 5 -3.11 12.69 -16.61
N ALA A 6 -3.32 13.35 -17.75
CA ALA A 6 -3.55 14.79 -17.80
C ALA A 6 -4.82 15.25 -17.06
N HIS A 7 -5.78 14.34 -16.88
CA HIS A 7 -7.05 14.61 -16.20
C HIS A 7 -7.00 14.28 -14.68
N ILE A 8 -5.90 13.71 -14.20
CA ILE A 8 -5.77 13.27 -12.79
C ILE A 8 -5.57 14.48 -11.88
N THR A 9 -6.38 14.55 -10.84
CA THR A 9 -6.31 15.55 -9.77
C THR A 9 -6.02 14.94 -8.40
N ASP A 10 -6.20 13.64 -8.27
CA ASP A 10 -6.04 12.92 -7.01
C ASP A 10 -5.18 11.65 -7.20
N TRP A 11 -4.06 11.62 -6.50
CA TRP A 11 -3.06 10.56 -6.58
C TRP A 11 -3.12 9.74 -5.29
N ILE A 12 -3.50 8.48 -5.39
CA ILE A 12 -3.60 7.57 -4.25
C ILE A 12 -2.48 6.56 -4.37
N PHE A 13 -1.67 6.45 -3.33
CA PHE A 13 -0.55 5.52 -3.28
C PHE A 13 -0.76 4.49 -2.17
N ASP A 14 -0.52 3.24 -2.45
CA ASP A 14 -0.17 2.29 -1.41
C ASP A 14 1.19 2.66 -0.79
N LEU A 15 1.52 2.07 0.35
CA LEU A 15 2.74 2.36 1.08
C LEU A 15 3.83 1.30 0.84
N ASP A 16 3.55 0.08 1.32
CA ASP A 16 4.55 -0.98 1.45
C ASP A 16 4.94 -1.56 0.08
N ASN A 17 6.23 -1.55 -0.23
CA ASN A 17 6.78 -1.95 -1.54
C ASN A 17 6.27 -1.12 -2.74
N THR A 18 5.57 -0.01 -2.48
CA THR A 18 5.09 0.96 -3.47
C THR A 18 5.87 2.27 -3.36
N LEU A 19 5.83 2.97 -2.21
CA LEU A 19 6.57 4.22 -1.97
C LEU A 19 8.02 4.01 -1.55
N TYR A 20 8.40 2.80 -1.26
CA TYR A 20 9.77 2.33 -1.13
C TYR A 20 9.93 0.98 -1.83
N PRO A 21 11.10 0.67 -2.41
CA PRO A 21 11.24 -0.56 -3.19
C PRO A 21 11.26 -1.81 -2.31
N ALA A 22 10.69 -2.91 -2.80
CA ALA A 22 10.70 -4.22 -2.13
C ALA A 22 12.12 -4.73 -1.82
N SER A 23 13.13 -4.26 -2.56
CA SER A 23 14.54 -4.59 -2.33
C SER A 23 15.09 -4.11 -0.98
N THR A 24 14.42 -3.19 -0.29
CA THR A 24 14.74 -2.82 1.10
C THR A 24 14.49 -3.97 2.07
N ARG A 25 13.62 -4.91 1.68
CA ARG A 25 13.19 -6.03 2.51
C ARG A 25 12.62 -5.60 3.88
N LEU A 26 12.05 -4.40 3.94
CA LEU A 26 11.44 -3.88 5.16
C LEU A 26 10.24 -4.74 5.57
N PHE A 27 9.41 -5.12 4.59
CA PHE A 27 8.24 -5.95 4.85
C PHE A 27 8.60 -7.33 5.41
N ASP A 28 9.79 -7.86 5.14
CA ASP A 28 10.28 -9.11 5.74
C ASP A 28 10.32 -9.04 7.27
N LEU A 29 10.69 -7.86 7.83
CA LEU A 29 10.71 -7.66 9.29
C LEU A 29 9.31 -7.74 9.89
N ILE A 30 8.32 -7.16 9.21
CA ILE A 30 6.90 -7.25 9.61
C ILE A 30 6.45 -8.70 9.52
N ASP A 31 6.78 -9.41 8.44
CA ASP A 31 6.42 -10.81 8.23
C ASP A 31 7.01 -11.72 9.33
N GLU A 32 8.26 -11.49 9.73
CA GLU A 32 8.92 -12.18 10.84
C GLU A 32 8.22 -11.90 12.18
N ARG A 33 7.85 -10.64 12.45
CA ARG A 33 7.12 -10.28 13.67
C ARG A 33 5.70 -10.86 13.69
N MET A 34 5.01 -10.90 12.56
CA MET A 34 3.72 -11.60 12.45
C MET A 34 3.85 -13.08 12.81
N SER A 35 4.88 -13.76 12.27
CA SER A 35 5.15 -15.17 12.62
C SER A 35 5.44 -15.33 14.11
N ALA A 36 6.26 -14.46 14.69
CA ALA A 36 6.58 -14.48 16.12
C ALA A 36 5.35 -14.20 17.00
N TYR A 37 4.46 -13.29 16.57
CA TYR A 37 3.19 -13.04 17.25
C TYR A 37 2.32 -14.29 17.27
N VAL A 38 2.16 -14.96 16.12
CA VAL A 38 1.39 -16.22 16.01
C VAL A 38 1.99 -17.31 16.87
N GLN A 39 3.33 -17.45 16.94
CA GLN A 39 4.01 -18.39 17.82
C GLN A 39 3.60 -18.18 19.28
N ARG A 40 3.68 -16.94 19.76
CA ARG A 40 3.32 -16.60 21.15
C ARG A 40 1.84 -16.84 21.44
N LEU A 41 0.98 -16.48 20.48
CA LEU A 41 -0.47 -16.61 20.63
C LEU A 41 -0.94 -18.05 20.70
N LEU A 42 -0.35 -18.92 19.86
CA LEU A 42 -0.78 -20.31 19.71
C LEU A 42 0.10 -21.32 20.46
N ASP A 43 1.15 -20.85 21.12
CA ASP A 43 2.15 -21.71 21.78
C ASP A 43 2.67 -22.82 20.85
N CYS A 44 3.06 -22.43 19.62
CA CYS A 44 3.46 -23.36 18.56
C CYS A 44 4.86 -23.07 18.02
N GLY A 45 5.41 -24.03 17.27
CA GLY A 45 6.72 -23.88 16.64
C GLY A 45 6.70 -22.89 15.45
N PRO A 46 7.90 -22.44 14.99
CA PRO A 46 8.01 -21.42 13.93
C PRO A 46 7.38 -21.86 12.60
N ASP A 47 7.54 -23.12 12.20
CA ASP A 47 6.97 -23.63 10.94
C ASP A 47 5.44 -23.65 10.96
N GLU A 48 4.86 -24.04 12.10
CA GLU A 48 3.41 -24.03 12.31
C GLU A 48 2.88 -22.60 12.30
N ALA A 49 3.51 -21.68 13.02
CA ALA A 49 3.14 -20.28 13.04
C ALA A 49 3.14 -19.66 11.64
N LYS A 50 4.19 -19.93 10.86
CA LYS A 50 4.30 -19.44 9.48
C LYS A 50 3.20 -20.03 8.59
N ARG A 51 2.89 -21.32 8.77
CA ARG A 51 1.81 -21.98 8.05
C ARG A 51 0.44 -21.34 8.36
N VAL A 52 0.16 -21.07 9.63
CA VAL A 52 -1.07 -20.42 10.08
C VAL A 52 -1.13 -18.99 9.54
N GLN A 53 -0.07 -18.20 9.70
CA GLN A 53 0.04 -16.83 9.20
C GLN A 53 -0.27 -16.76 7.70
N LYS A 54 0.40 -17.57 6.89
CA LYS A 54 0.19 -17.58 5.43
C LYS A 54 -1.18 -18.18 5.03
N GLY A 55 -1.73 -19.08 5.83
CA GLY A 55 -3.09 -19.57 5.69
C GLY A 55 -4.11 -18.43 5.84
N TYR A 56 -4.03 -17.69 6.94
CA TYR A 56 -4.93 -16.56 7.19
C TYR A 56 -4.81 -15.45 6.14
N PHE A 57 -3.58 -15.15 5.69
CA PHE A 57 -3.41 -14.21 4.59
C PHE A 57 -4.16 -14.63 3.32
N ARG A 58 -4.11 -15.92 2.96
CA ARG A 58 -4.79 -16.44 1.75
C ARG A 58 -6.31 -16.50 1.91
N GLU A 59 -6.80 -16.87 3.08
CA GLU A 59 -8.23 -17.12 3.34
C GLU A 59 -8.99 -15.84 3.68
N HIS A 60 -8.35 -14.91 4.38
CA HIS A 60 -8.97 -13.70 4.93
C HIS A 60 -8.41 -12.39 4.36
N GLY A 61 -7.46 -12.45 3.43
CA GLY A 61 -6.81 -11.28 2.82
C GLY A 61 -5.64 -10.71 3.64
N THR A 62 -5.67 -10.82 4.98
CA THR A 62 -4.56 -10.50 5.88
C THR A 62 -4.46 -11.49 7.03
N THR A 63 -3.26 -11.59 7.61
CA THR A 63 -3.03 -12.36 8.84
C THR A 63 -3.90 -11.84 9.99
N LEU A 64 -4.02 -10.51 10.12
CA LEU A 64 -4.85 -9.87 11.15
C LEU A 64 -6.32 -10.28 11.06
N ALA A 65 -6.91 -10.24 9.86
CA ALA A 65 -8.32 -10.61 9.68
C ALA A 65 -8.59 -12.05 10.11
N GLY A 66 -7.68 -12.99 9.79
CA GLY A 66 -7.76 -14.37 10.26
C GLY A 66 -7.63 -14.48 11.79
N LEU A 67 -6.67 -13.77 12.38
CA LEU A 67 -6.47 -13.76 13.84
C LEU A 67 -7.66 -13.18 14.60
N MET A 68 -8.27 -12.13 14.09
CA MET A 68 -9.49 -11.56 14.68
C MET A 68 -10.65 -12.56 14.60
N THR A 69 -10.81 -13.23 13.46
CA THR A 69 -11.92 -14.17 13.24
C THR A 69 -11.80 -15.41 14.11
N HIS A 70 -10.60 -15.99 14.23
CA HIS A 70 -10.42 -17.31 14.86
C HIS A 70 -9.94 -17.24 16.31
N HIS A 71 -9.33 -16.12 16.73
CA HIS A 71 -8.67 -16.00 18.02
C HIS A 71 -9.08 -14.75 18.82
N ALA A 72 -10.02 -13.94 18.30
CA ALA A 72 -10.48 -12.70 18.92
C ALA A 72 -9.33 -11.75 19.31
N VAL A 73 -8.28 -11.70 18.49
CA VAL A 73 -7.11 -10.86 18.72
C VAL A 73 -7.50 -9.39 18.67
N ASN A 74 -6.99 -8.61 19.63
CA ASN A 74 -7.11 -7.16 19.60
C ASN A 74 -6.27 -6.60 18.45
N PRO A 75 -6.87 -5.96 17.44
CA PRO A 75 -6.15 -5.49 16.27
C PRO A 75 -5.12 -4.39 16.58
N HIS A 76 -5.37 -3.52 17.55
CA HIS A 76 -4.40 -2.50 17.96
C HIS A 76 -3.14 -3.15 18.52
N HIS A 77 -3.29 -4.10 19.44
CA HIS A 77 -2.17 -4.82 20.02
C HIS A 77 -1.34 -5.57 18.96
N PHE A 78 -2.01 -6.22 17.99
CA PHE A 78 -1.32 -6.90 16.90
C PHE A 78 -0.54 -5.92 16.02
N LEU A 79 -1.20 -4.84 15.57
CA LEU A 79 -0.58 -3.87 14.67
C LEU A 79 0.58 -3.10 15.34
N ASP A 80 0.45 -2.78 16.62
CA ASP A 80 1.53 -2.15 17.39
C ASP A 80 2.74 -3.08 17.53
N ASP A 81 2.50 -4.38 17.82
CA ASP A 81 3.57 -5.38 17.92
C ASP A 81 4.28 -5.56 16.58
N VAL A 82 3.55 -5.81 15.49
CA VAL A 82 4.19 -6.18 14.22
C VAL A 82 4.85 -5.01 13.50
N HIS A 83 4.38 -3.79 13.76
CA HIS A 83 4.96 -2.57 13.19
C HIS A 83 6.05 -1.94 14.07
N ASP A 84 6.35 -2.49 15.25
CA ASP A 84 7.48 -2.06 16.07
C ASP A 84 8.80 -2.61 15.50
N ILE A 85 9.20 -2.10 14.35
CA ILE A 85 10.41 -2.45 13.61
C ILE A 85 11.33 -1.25 13.44
N ALA A 86 12.63 -1.52 13.31
CA ALA A 86 13.60 -0.52 12.90
C ALA A 86 13.41 -0.17 11.42
N LEU A 87 13.57 1.11 11.08
CA LEU A 87 13.45 1.62 9.71
C LEU A 87 14.81 1.93 9.07
N ASP A 88 15.89 1.36 9.60
CA ASP A 88 17.28 1.54 9.16
C ASP A 88 17.54 1.01 7.74
N ARG A 89 16.64 0.20 7.20
CA ARG A 89 16.66 -0.26 5.81
C ARG A 89 16.09 0.77 4.82
N ILE A 90 15.40 1.80 5.31
CA ILE A 90 14.88 2.89 4.48
C ILE A 90 15.89 4.03 4.49
N THR A 91 16.17 4.54 3.31
CA THR A 91 16.96 5.75 3.12
C THR A 91 16.07 6.83 2.50
N PRO A 92 16.30 8.13 2.84
CA PRO A 92 15.58 9.22 2.20
C PRO A 92 15.69 9.17 0.67
N ASP A 93 14.56 9.28 -0.01
CA ASP A 93 14.49 9.34 -1.47
C ASP A 93 14.21 10.77 -1.93
N GLN A 94 15.28 11.53 -2.20
CA GLN A 94 15.18 12.91 -2.66
C GLN A 94 14.48 13.02 -4.02
N ARG A 95 14.66 12.05 -4.91
CA ARG A 95 14.01 12.03 -6.22
C ARG A 95 12.50 11.88 -6.09
N LEU A 96 12.04 10.94 -5.27
CA LEU A 96 10.64 10.76 -4.98
C LEU A 96 10.05 12.02 -4.33
N ALA A 97 10.72 12.60 -3.34
CA ALA A 97 10.29 13.82 -2.67
C ALA A 97 10.14 15.00 -3.65
N GLU A 98 11.13 15.22 -4.52
CA GLU A 98 11.08 16.30 -5.52
C GLU A 98 9.93 16.10 -6.51
N VAL A 99 9.74 14.89 -7.02
CA VAL A 99 8.71 14.64 -8.03
C VAL A 99 7.30 14.71 -7.43
N LEU A 100 7.10 14.23 -6.19
CA LEU A 100 5.82 14.34 -5.50
C LEU A 100 5.42 15.80 -5.29
N ARG A 101 6.34 16.69 -4.91
CA ARG A 101 6.07 18.13 -4.74
C ARG A 101 5.68 18.82 -6.04
N ARG A 102 6.20 18.36 -7.17
CA ARG A 102 5.88 18.88 -8.52
C ARG A 102 4.60 18.28 -9.10
N LEU A 103 4.12 17.18 -8.54
CA LEU A 103 2.94 16.48 -9.03
C LEU A 103 1.68 17.35 -8.81
N PRO A 104 0.93 17.68 -9.86
CA PRO A 104 -0.26 18.51 -9.73
C PRO A 104 -1.37 17.77 -8.98
N GLY A 105 -2.17 18.52 -8.20
CA GLY A 105 -3.29 17.96 -7.46
C GLY A 105 -2.94 17.43 -6.07
N ARG A 106 -3.83 16.60 -5.52
CA ARG A 106 -3.72 16.09 -4.15
C ARG A 106 -3.12 14.68 -4.12
N ARG A 107 -2.43 14.35 -3.04
CA ARG A 107 -1.77 13.04 -2.83
C ARG A 107 -2.27 12.41 -1.54
N PHE A 108 -2.59 11.13 -1.58
CA PHE A 108 -3.12 10.36 -0.46
C PHE A 108 -2.39 9.04 -0.30
N VAL A 109 -2.30 8.56 0.92
CA VAL A 109 -1.84 7.19 1.21
C VAL A 109 -3.05 6.33 1.55
N PHE A 110 -3.08 5.12 0.98
CA PHE A 110 -4.10 4.12 1.28
C PHE A 110 -3.42 2.76 1.57
N THR A 111 -3.31 2.41 2.84
CA THR A 111 -2.52 1.27 3.30
C THR A 111 -3.32 0.26 4.14
N ASN A 112 -2.90 -1.02 4.10
CA ASN A 112 -3.36 -2.05 5.03
C ASN A 112 -2.55 -2.05 6.36
N GLY A 113 -1.53 -1.19 6.49
CA GLY A 113 -0.84 -0.92 7.75
C GLY A 113 -1.62 0.06 8.62
N ASN A 114 -1.13 0.36 9.85
CA ASN A 114 -1.69 1.41 10.70
C ASN A 114 -1.03 2.77 10.42
N ALA A 115 -1.72 3.85 10.77
CA ALA A 115 -1.30 5.23 10.50
C ALA A 115 0.07 5.56 11.14
N SER A 116 0.31 5.13 12.37
CA SER A 116 1.57 5.44 13.07
C SER A 116 2.79 4.81 12.39
N TYR A 117 2.65 3.59 11.88
CA TYR A 117 3.68 2.96 11.06
C TYR A 117 3.87 3.70 9.74
N ALA A 118 2.77 4.00 9.05
CA ALA A 118 2.83 4.72 7.77
C ALA A 118 3.53 6.07 7.91
N GLU A 119 3.21 6.86 8.93
CA GLU A 119 3.85 8.16 9.20
C GLU A 119 5.35 8.03 9.46
N ARG A 120 5.77 7.00 10.21
CA ARG A 120 7.19 6.71 10.44
C ARG A 120 7.93 6.37 9.15
N VAL A 121 7.32 5.54 8.29
CA VAL A 121 7.89 5.15 6.99
C VAL A 121 8.00 6.37 6.06
N LEU A 122 6.92 7.15 5.92
CA LEU A 122 6.91 8.37 5.10
C LEU A 122 7.97 9.38 5.57
N THR A 123 8.14 9.52 6.90
CA THR A 123 9.18 10.35 7.49
C THR A 123 10.58 9.84 7.16
N ALA A 124 10.80 8.52 7.25
CA ALA A 124 12.10 7.90 6.94
C ALA A 124 12.47 8.06 5.45
N ILE A 125 11.49 8.00 4.54
CA ILE A 125 11.68 8.27 3.11
C ILE A 125 11.95 9.77 2.85
N GLY A 126 11.48 10.66 3.73
CA GLY A 126 11.59 12.12 3.57
C GLY A 126 10.43 12.77 2.81
N ILE A 127 9.26 12.13 2.81
CA ILE A 127 8.03 12.56 2.11
C ILE A 127 6.82 12.72 3.03
N GLY A 128 7.03 12.78 4.35
CA GLY A 128 5.93 12.79 5.33
C GLY A 128 4.96 13.96 5.17
N GLU A 129 5.44 15.12 4.73
CA GLU A 129 4.63 16.34 4.55
C GLU A 129 4.03 16.46 3.14
N ASP A 130 4.31 15.52 2.24
CA ASP A 130 3.92 15.62 0.84
C ASP A 130 2.50 15.08 0.57
N PHE A 131 1.82 14.53 1.58
CA PHE A 131 0.48 13.93 1.47
C PHE A 131 -0.60 14.77 2.15
N HIS A 132 -1.79 14.80 1.51
CA HIS A 132 -2.97 15.55 1.95
C HIS A 132 -3.87 14.75 2.90
N GLY A 133 -3.61 13.46 3.01
CA GLY A 133 -4.33 12.56 3.92
C GLY A 133 -3.91 11.10 3.77
N LEU A 134 -4.38 10.32 4.73
CA LEU A 134 -4.09 8.90 4.84
C LEU A 134 -5.35 8.13 5.25
N VAL A 135 -5.54 6.95 4.67
CA VAL A 135 -6.51 5.95 5.10
C VAL A 135 -5.76 4.67 5.43
N ASP A 136 -5.92 4.22 6.66
CA ASP A 136 -5.28 3.05 7.22
C ASP A 136 -6.28 1.93 7.50
N ILE A 137 -5.79 0.80 7.97
CA ILE A 137 -6.63 -0.37 8.27
C ILE A 137 -7.63 -0.13 9.41
N HIS A 138 -7.31 0.78 10.38
CA HIS A 138 -8.24 1.13 11.44
C HIS A 138 -9.44 1.90 10.89
N ALA A 139 -9.19 2.88 10.02
CA ALA A 139 -10.24 3.63 9.36
C ALA A 139 -11.14 2.73 8.49
N CYS A 140 -10.60 1.64 7.95
CA CYS A 140 -11.32 0.66 7.15
C CYS A 140 -12.05 -0.42 7.98
N ASP A 141 -12.23 -0.24 9.29
CA ASP A 141 -12.85 -1.24 10.16
C ASP A 141 -12.20 -2.64 10.03
N TYR A 142 -10.87 -2.66 9.84
CA TYR A 142 -10.05 -3.86 9.64
C TYR A 142 -10.46 -4.72 8.42
N ARG A 143 -11.14 -4.10 7.46
CA ARG A 143 -11.46 -4.70 6.15
C ARG A 143 -10.35 -4.32 5.16
N PRO A 144 -9.41 -5.24 4.91
CA PRO A 144 -8.21 -4.91 4.14
C PRO A 144 -8.51 -4.77 2.65
N LYS A 145 -7.67 -4.06 1.91
CA LYS A 145 -7.65 -4.16 0.45
C LYS A 145 -7.52 -5.63 0.03
N PRO A 146 -8.29 -6.11 -0.94
CA PRO A 146 -9.13 -5.39 -1.89
C PRO A 146 -10.62 -5.26 -1.50
N ASP A 147 -10.99 -5.27 -0.21
CA ASP A 147 -12.40 -5.03 0.18
C ASP A 147 -12.87 -3.64 -0.28
N ALA A 148 -14.05 -3.58 -0.94
CA ALA A 148 -14.58 -2.36 -1.53
C ALA A 148 -14.84 -1.22 -0.52
N HIS A 149 -14.99 -1.54 0.76
CA HIS A 149 -15.26 -0.57 1.82
C HIS A 149 -14.18 0.51 1.91
N GLY A 150 -12.89 0.12 1.95
CA GLY A 150 -11.78 1.08 2.03
C GLY A 150 -11.70 2.04 0.83
N TYR A 151 -12.04 1.55 -0.37
CA TYR A 151 -12.09 2.38 -1.57
C TYR A 151 -13.25 3.38 -1.55
N ALA A 152 -14.42 2.97 -1.10
CA ALA A 152 -15.56 3.88 -0.91
C ALA A 152 -15.23 4.92 0.17
N LEU A 153 -14.61 4.51 1.26
CA LEU A 153 -14.23 5.38 2.38
C LEU A 153 -13.25 6.48 1.94
N ILE A 154 -12.18 6.16 1.19
CA ILE A 154 -11.21 7.18 0.76
C ILE A 154 -11.85 8.18 -0.21
N VAL A 155 -12.72 7.69 -1.11
CA VAL A 155 -13.47 8.52 -2.06
C VAL A 155 -14.38 9.51 -1.30
N GLU A 156 -15.17 9.01 -0.35
CA GLU A 156 -16.11 9.83 0.44
C GLU A 156 -15.37 10.81 1.34
N ARG A 157 -14.37 10.32 2.11
CA ARG A 157 -13.65 11.10 3.12
C ARG A 157 -12.96 12.32 2.55
N PHE A 158 -12.40 12.21 1.34
CA PHE A 158 -11.64 13.29 0.71
C PHE A 158 -12.37 13.94 -0.48
N GLY A 159 -13.60 13.52 -0.77
CA GLY A 159 -14.38 14.06 -1.89
C GLY A 159 -13.67 13.86 -3.24
N ILE A 160 -13.17 12.66 -3.49
CA ILE A 160 -12.44 12.30 -4.71
C ILE A 160 -13.45 11.97 -5.81
N ASP A 161 -13.24 12.51 -7.02
CA ASP A 161 -13.90 11.99 -8.24
C ASP A 161 -13.07 10.78 -8.75
N PRO A 162 -13.55 9.54 -8.67
CA PRO A 162 -12.77 8.38 -9.09
C PRO A 162 -12.26 8.46 -10.52
N ARG A 163 -12.99 9.13 -11.42
CA ARG A 163 -12.60 9.29 -12.83
C ARG A 163 -11.44 10.27 -13.02
N LYS A 164 -11.06 11.00 -11.96
CA LYS A 164 -9.93 11.93 -11.92
C LYS A 164 -8.88 11.48 -10.89
N ALA A 165 -8.96 10.23 -10.46
CA ALA A 165 -8.06 9.66 -9.50
C ALA A 165 -7.24 8.53 -10.13
N VAL A 166 -6.03 8.33 -9.62
CA VAL A 166 -5.18 7.18 -9.92
C VAL A 166 -4.85 6.45 -8.63
N LEU A 167 -4.88 5.13 -8.66
CA LEU A 167 -4.32 4.27 -7.62
C LEU A 167 -3.02 3.63 -8.10
N VAL A 168 -1.96 3.79 -7.31
CA VAL A 168 -0.63 3.20 -7.52
C VAL A 168 -0.42 2.14 -6.44
N GLU A 169 -0.18 0.88 -6.81
CA GLU A 169 -0.25 -0.27 -5.90
C GLU A 169 0.66 -1.41 -6.40
N ASP A 170 1.36 -2.10 -5.50
CA ASP A 170 2.22 -3.24 -5.84
C ASP A 170 1.47 -4.59 -5.89
N MET A 171 0.36 -4.72 -5.15
CA MET A 171 -0.48 -5.92 -5.18
C MET A 171 -1.54 -5.80 -6.28
N ALA A 172 -1.35 -6.49 -7.40
CA ALA A 172 -2.23 -6.39 -8.58
C ALA A 172 -3.74 -6.59 -8.25
N LYS A 173 -4.07 -7.51 -7.33
CA LYS A 173 -5.45 -7.77 -6.90
C LYS A 173 -6.14 -6.53 -6.30
N ASN A 174 -5.38 -5.61 -5.71
CA ASN A 174 -5.91 -4.41 -5.06
C ASN A 174 -6.30 -3.33 -6.08
N LEU A 175 -5.88 -3.44 -7.33
CA LEU A 175 -6.26 -2.50 -8.39
C LEU A 175 -7.69 -2.72 -8.90
N LYS A 176 -8.22 -3.93 -8.79
CA LYS A 176 -9.55 -4.29 -9.33
C LYS A 176 -10.71 -3.45 -8.76
N PRO A 177 -10.84 -3.22 -7.43
CA PRO A 177 -11.91 -2.36 -6.92
C PRO A 177 -11.77 -0.89 -7.35
N ALA A 178 -10.52 -0.37 -7.44
CA ALA A 178 -10.28 0.98 -7.92
C ALA A 178 -10.70 1.13 -9.39
N LYS A 179 -10.36 0.16 -10.23
CA LYS A 179 -10.79 0.11 -11.64
C LYS A 179 -12.31 0.07 -11.77
N ALA A 180 -12.99 -0.71 -10.94
CA ALA A 180 -14.45 -0.80 -10.93
C ALA A 180 -15.13 0.54 -10.56
N LEU A 181 -14.47 1.38 -9.76
CA LEU A 181 -14.93 2.74 -9.45
C LEU A 181 -14.62 3.75 -10.56
N GLY A 182 -13.84 3.38 -11.58
CA GLY A 182 -13.45 4.25 -12.68
C GLY A 182 -12.12 4.98 -12.47
N MET A 183 -11.32 4.59 -11.47
CA MET A 183 -9.98 5.12 -11.29
C MET A 183 -9.02 4.62 -12.39
N THR A 184 -8.04 5.44 -12.73
CA THR A 184 -6.84 4.97 -13.43
C THR A 184 -6.02 4.09 -12.49
N THR A 185 -5.45 3.01 -12.99
CA THR A 185 -4.74 2.05 -12.15
C THR A 185 -3.33 1.83 -12.65
N VAL A 186 -2.37 1.90 -11.72
CA VAL A 186 -0.95 1.71 -11.99
C VAL A 186 -0.42 0.60 -11.09
N TRP A 187 0.05 -0.46 -11.71
CA TRP A 187 0.68 -1.57 -11.00
C TRP A 187 2.19 -1.37 -10.91
N VAL A 188 2.72 -1.44 -9.69
CA VAL A 188 4.16 -1.46 -9.43
C VAL A 188 4.61 -2.92 -9.43
N ASP A 189 5.11 -3.40 -10.56
CA ASP A 189 5.71 -4.74 -10.67
C ASP A 189 7.10 -4.75 -10.04
N ASN A 190 7.15 -5.10 -8.78
CA ASN A 190 8.38 -5.21 -8.00
C ASN A 190 9.05 -6.58 -8.09
N GLY A 191 8.56 -7.46 -8.97
CA GLY A 191 9.08 -8.81 -9.19
C GLY A 191 8.73 -9.82 -8.08
N SER A 192 7.82 -9.47 -7.16
CA SER A 192 7.38 -10.41 -6.11
C SER A 192 6.26 -11.32 -6.59
N ASP A 193 6.33 -12.62 -6.23
CA ASP A 193 5.26 -13.59 -6.50
C ASP A 193 3.94 -13.18 -5.81
N HIS A 194 4.02 -12.45 -4.71
CA HIS A 194 2.84 -11.96 -4.00
C HIS A 194 2.18 -10.80 -4.73
N GLY A 195 2.96 -9.90 -5.33
CA GLY A 195 2.46 -8.76 -6.10
C GLY A 195 1.63 -9.18 -7.31
N SER A 196 2.08 -10.23 -8.02
CA SER A 196 1.39 -10.77 -9.20
C SER A 196 0.21 -11.70 -8.87
N HIS A 197 0.00 -12.06 -7.60
CA HIS A 197 -1.09 -12.96 -7.22
C HIS A 197 -2.47 -12.38 -7.57
N LEU A 198 -3.31 -13.17 -8.24
CA LEU A 198 -4.62 -12.75 -8.77
C LEU A 198 -4.53 -11.55 -9.74
N HIS A 199 -3.44 -11.47 -10.50
CA HIS A 199 -3.26 -10.50 -11.57
C HIS A 199 -4.44 -10.56 -12.56
N ASP A 200 -5.07 -9.43 -12.78
CA ASP A 200 -6.16 -9.22 -13.74
C ASP A 200 -5.72 -8.12 -14.71
N PRO A 201 -5.30 -8.47 -15.94
CA PRO A 201 -4.83 -7.47 -16.90
C PRO A 201 -5.84 -6.37 -17.21
N ASP A 202 -7.15 -6.69 -17.15
CA ASP A 202 -8.20 -5.73 -17.43
C ASP A 202 -8.37 -4.68 -16.30
N ALA A 203 -7.78 -4.96 -15.14
CA ALA A 203 -7.76 -4.05 -14.01
C ALA A 203 -6.51 -3.15 -13.94
N ILE A 204 -5.61 -3.20 -14.94
CA ILE A 204 -4.33 -2.49 -14.96
C ILE A 204 -4.23 -1.62 -16.19
N ASP A 205 -4.11 -0.29 -16.02
CA ASP A 205 -3.93 0.66 -17.14
C ASP A 205 -2.45 0.87 -17.50
N LEU A 206 -1.57 0.75 -16.50
CA LEU A 206 -0.12 0.89 -16.67
C LEU A 206 0.62 0.00 -15.68
N THR A 207 1.71 -0.61 -16.15
CA THR A 207 2.69 -1.31 -15.31
C THR A 207 3.99 -0.52 -15.26
N ILE A 208 4.52 -0.33 -14.06
CA ILE A 208 5.79 0.34 -13.80
C ILE A 208 6.65 -0.52 -12.86
N THR A 209 7.91 -0.19 -12.70
CA THR A 209 8.81 -0.87 -11.75
C THR A 209 9.31 0.05 -10.63
N ASP A 210 9.17 1.38 -10.80
CA ASP A 210 9.65 2.39 -9.85
C ASP A 210 8.81 3.65 -9.97
N VAL A 211 8.23 4.07 -8.85
CA VAL A 211 7.32 5.23 -8.79
C VAL A 211 8.04 6.54 -9.06
N ALA A 212 9.26 6.74 -8.49
CA ALA A 212 10.00 7.99 -8.67
C ALA A 212 10.47 8.17 -10.12
N VAL A 213 10.90 7.08 -10.76
CA VAL A 213 11.29 7.06 -12.18
C VAL A 213 10.09 7.42 -13.04
N TRP A 214 8.99 6.69 -12.88
CA TRP A 214 7.77 6.91 -13.66
C TRP A 214 7.23 8.33 -13.53
N LEU A 215 7.09 8.84 -12.30
CA LEU A 215 6.57 10.20 -12.08
C LEU A 215 7.50 11.27 -12.67
N THR A 216 8.82 11.04 -12.64
CA THR A 216 9.79 11.95 -13.29
C THR A 216 9.54 12.01 -14.80
N GLU A 217 9.47 10.86 -15.46
CA GLU A 217 9.21 10.76 -16.90
C GLU A 217 7.86 11.38 -17.28
N LEU A 218 6.83 11.15 -16.46
CA LEU A 218 5.50 11.69 -16.63
C LEU A 218 5.50 13.24 -16.65
N LEU A 219 6.26 13.87 -15.73
CA LEU A 219 6.35 15.31 -15.64
C LEU A 219 7.26 15.93 -16.70
N GLU A 220 8.31 15.25 -17.14
CA GLU A 220 9.20 15.72 -18.19
C GLU A 220 8.50 15.77 -19.54
N GLN A 221 7.65 14.79 -19.87
CA GLN A 221 6.83 14.79 -21.08
C GLN A 221 5.82 15.96 -21.13
N ALA A 222 5.48 16.54 -19.98
CA ALA A 222 4.61 17.71 -19.92
C ALA A 222 5.26 19.03 -20.41
N HIS A 223 6.57 19.05 -20.59
CA HIS A 223 7.32 20.26 -20.95
C HIS A 223 7.79 20.29 -22.41
N VAL A 224 7.43 19.27 -23.20
CA VAL A 224 7.86 19.14 -24.61
C VAL A 224 6.74 19.54 -25.61
N ASP A 225 5.54 19.80 -25.15
CA ASP A 225 4.40 20.32 -25.91
C ASP A 225 4.15 21.80 -25.56
#